data_3f09090cf1668c8d6957ceeab9a65f20
#
_entry.id   3f09090cf1668c8d6957ceeab9a65f20
#
_cell.length_a   1.000
_cell.length_b   1.000
_cell.length_c   1.000
_cell.angle_alpha   90.00
_cell.angle_beta   90.00
_cell.angle_gamma   90.00
#
_symmetry.space_group_name_H-M   'P 1'
#
loop_
_entity.id
_entity.type
_entity.pdbx_description
1 polymer ?
#
loop_
_entity_poly.entity_id
_entity_poly.type
_entity_poly.pdbx_seq_one_letter_code
_entity_poly.pdbx_strand_id
1 'polypeptide(L)'
;MKKRVLITGANGAVGKEAVKIISEKTDQYEIICLDHNHKRTQNRIGQYKDFVSFEYADITNINSLEPIVKNLDYVIHLAAIIPPLADEKPDLARKVNYEGTKNLIQLIEKNSPNAFLLYASSIAVYGDRLHTPDITVGDELSHSRGDAYAKTKIDTEKALRESNIKWSIFRLTGIMDPELNKPNPLMFHMPLETSFEICTTRDCGRAFVNALEHEKEIIGNTYNLAGGESCRAKFKDFLAAAFMVSGLGKVDFPEGAFGTANFHCGYYADGDDLESLIHFRKDSKEVYFEMMSKAIPEWQKFAAKLFAPLIKWGMLQTSEPWQAKKSNDKEGMKQFFNITI
;
A
#
# COMPACT_ATOMS: atom_id res chain seq x y z
N MET A 1 -6.38 29.01 14.91
CA MET A 1 -5.70 27.87 15.56
C MET A 1 -5.30 26.89 14.47
N LYS A 2 -4.12 26.28 14.60
CA LYS A 2 -3.71 25.21 13.68
C LYS A 2 -4.59 23.98 13.87
N LYS A 3 -4.85 23.25 12.79
CA LYS A 3 -5.58 21.99 12.84
C LYS A 3 -4.64 20.85 13.28
N ARG A 4 -5.08 20.01 14.21
CA ARG A 4 -4.29 18.88 14.71
C ARG A 4 -4.48 17.64 13.83
N VAL A 5 -3.37 17.15 13.26
CA VAL A 5 -3.34 16.01 12.33
C VAL A 5 -2.53 14.87 12.93
N LEU A 6 -3.16 13.71 13.09
CA LEU A 6 -2.48 12.47 13.46
C LEU A 6 -2.20 11.64 12.20
N ILE A 7 -0.94 11.24 12.00
CA ILE A 7 -0.54 10.31 10.93
C ILE A 7 -0.08 9.02 11.58
N THR A 8 -0.83 7.93 11.45
CA THR A 8 -0.40 6.61 11.91
C THR A 8 0.37 5.88 10.81
N GLY A 9 1.37 5.09 11.16
CA GLY A 9 2.27 4.47 10.19
C GLY A 9 3.16 5.50 9.47
N ALA A 10 3.48 6.59 10.14
CA ALA A 10 4.19 7.74 9.60
C ALA A 10 5.57 7.40 8.99
N ASN A 11 6.26 6.35 9.48
CA ASN A 11 7.53 5.93 8.89
C ASN A 11 7.39 4.87 7.77
N GLY A 12 6.15 4.50 7.41
CA GLY A 12 5.85 3.63 6.26
C GLY A 12 6.23 4.25 4.92
N ALA A 13 6.08 3.50 3.82
CA ALA A 13 6.43 4.00 2.48
C ALA A 13 5.59 5.21 2.06
N VAL A 14 4.28 5.18 2.25
CA VAL A 14 3.38 6.32 2.00
C VAL A 14 3.50 7.36 3.11
N GLY A 15 3.60 6.92 4.38
CA GLY A 15 3.68 7.80 5.55
C GLY A 15 4.83 8.79 5.47
N LYS A 16 6.04 8.35 5.07
CA LYS A 16 7.22 9.25 4.91
C LYS A 16 6.96 10.36 3.90
N GLU A 17 6.27 10.06 2.80
CA GLU A 17 5.93 11.07 1.79
C GLU A 17 4.83 12.02 2.28
N ALA A 18 3.83 11.50 2.98
CA ALA A 18 2.82 12.35 3.62
C ALA A 18 3.44 13.30 4.66
N VAL A 19 4.35 12.79 5.52
CA VAL A 19 5.08 13.61 6.51
C VAL A 19 5.92 14.67 5.81
N LYS A 20 6.64 14.32 4.74
CA LYS A 20 7.42 15.27 3.95
C LYS A 20 6.56 16.42 3.42
N ILE A 21 5.42 16.11 2.81
CA ILE A 21 4.54 17.11 2.19
C ILE A 21 3.86 17.98 3.24
N ILE A 22 3.33 17.37 4.32
CA ILE A 22 2.60 18.13 5.34
C ILE A 22 3.53 18.99 6.22
N SER A 23 4.81 18.57 6.36
CA SER A 23 5.81 19.38 7.08
C SER A 23 6.08 20.76 6.46
N GLU A 24 5.70 20.95 5.19
CA GLU A 24 5.73 22.26 4.51
C GLU A 24 4.53 23.15 4.85
N LYS A 25 3.50 22.62 5.55
CA LYS A 25 2.24 23.27 5.90
C LYS A 25 2.09 23.50 7.42
N THR A 26 3.19 23.73 8.14
CA THR A 26 3.20 23.89 9.60
C THR A 26 2.54 25.19 10.09
N ASP A 27 2.27 26.13 9.21
CA ASP A 27 1.43 27.30 9.49
C ASP A 27 -0.05 26.93 9.69
N GLN A 28 -0.52 25.85 9.02
CA GLN A 28 -1.90 25.37 9.03
C GLN A 28 -2.10 24.20 10.01
N TYR A 29 -1.10 23.33 10.16
CA TYR A 29 -1.24 22.05 10.88
C TYR A 29 -0.26 21.94 12.07
N GLU A 30 -0.76 21.34 13.15
CA GLU A 30 0.01 20.72 14.23
C GLU A 30 0.06 19.21 13.93
N ILE A 31 1.24 18.70 13.63
CA ILE A 31 1.42 17.37 13.03
C ILE A 31 1.96 16.40 14.07
N ILE A 32 1.24 15.28 14.27
CA ILE A 32 1.59 14.20 15.18
C ILE A 32 1.86 12.95 14.34
N CYS A 33 3.09 12.46 14.35
CA CYS A 33 3.52 11.25 13.67
C CYS A 33 3.53 10.08 14.64
N LEU A 34 2.63 9.13 14.47
CA LEU A 34 2.53 7.94 15.30
C LEU A 34 3.14 6.72 14.59
N ASP A 35 4.05 6.06 15.27
CA ASP A 35 4.57 4.76 14.86
C ASP A 35 4.90 3.89 16.08
N HIS A 36 5.18 2.60 15.88
CA HIS A 36 5.51 1.67 16.97
C HIS A 36 7.04 1.52 17.20
N ASN A 37 7.88 1.99 16.28
CA ASN A 37 9.33 1.77 16.30
C ASN A 37 10.13 3.07 16.25
N HIS A 38 10.61 3.50 17.43
CA HIS A 38 11.40 4.70 17.60
C HIS A 38 12.64 4.76 16.68
N LYS A 39 13.48 3.72 16.70
CA LYS A 39 14.74 3.70 15.93
C LYS A 39 14.51 3.82 14.42
N ARG A 40 13.51 3.08 13.90
CA ARG A 40 13.16 3.12 12.48
C ARG A 40 12.58 4.48 12.09
N THR A 41 11.76 5.08 12.95
CA THR A 41 11.17 6.40 12.73
C THR A 41 12.25 7.47 12.63
N GLN A 42 13.19 7.49 13.58
CA GLN A 42 14.29 8.46 13.56
C GLN A 42 15.16 8.31 12.30
N ASN A 43 15.42 7.10 11.84
CA ASN A 43 16.22 6.87 10.62
C ASN A 43 15.54 7.32 9.34
N ARG A 44 14.20 7.31 9.28
CA ARG A 44 13.44 7.59 8.04
C ARG A 44 12.87 9.00 7.96
N ILE A 45 12.33 9.51 9.07
CA ILE A 45 11.64 10.80 9.12
C ILE A 45 12.14 11.72 10.25
N GLY A 46 13.19 11.34 10.97
CA GLY A 46 13.77 12.14 12.06
C GLY A 46 14.26 13.53 11.64
N GLN A 47 14.54 13.73 10.36
CA GLN A 47 14.89 15.03 9.79
C GLN A 47 13.76 16.06 9.88
N TYR A 48 12.50 15.63 10.08
CA TYR A 48 11.33 16.50 10.22
C TYR A 48 11.01 16.86 11.68
N LYS A 49 11.85 16.50 12.66
CA LYS A 49 11.65 16.70 14.10
C LYS A 49 11.30 18.15 14.53
N ASP A 50 11.77 19.12 13.75
CA ASP A 50 11.52 20.53 14.04
C ASP A 50 10.13 21.01 13.51
N PHE A 51 9.46 20.18 12.72
CA PHE A 51 8.18 20.45 12.06
C PHE A 51 7.03 19.59 12.58
N VAL A 52 7.34 18.41 13.13
CA VAL A 52 6.35 17.43 13.58
C VAL A 52 6.72 16.88 14.96
N SER A 53 5.72 16.46 15.74
CA SER A 53 5.94 15.67 16.94
C SER A 53 5.92 14.18 16.63
N PHE A 54 6.76 13.41 17.35
CA PHE A 54 6.80 11.95 17.23
C PHE A 54 6.22 11.31 18.49
N GLU A 55 5.20 10.48 18.27
CA GLU A 55 4.60 9.66 19.32
C GLU A 55 4.80 8.18 19.01
N TYR A 56 4.96 7.37 20.07
CA TYR A 56 5.23 5.95 19.94
C TYR A 56 4.23 5.13 20.74
N ALA A 57 3.42 4.35 20.04
CA ALA A 57 2.44 3.47 20.66
C ALA A 57 2.16 2.24 19.79
N ASP A 58 1.71 1.18 20.43
CA ASP A 58 1.15 0.02 19.75
C ASP A 58 -0.35 0.23 19.53
N ILE A 59 -0.77 0.30 18.26
CA ILE A 59 -2.17 0.50 17.88
C ILE A 59 -3.10 -0.59 18.45
N THR A 60 -2.57 -1.76 18.78
CA THR A 60 -3.33 -2.85 19.38
C THR A 60 -3.57 -2.66 20.89
N ASN A 61 -2.91 -1.69 21.52
CA ASN A 61 -3.06 -1.34 22.91
C ASN A 61 -3.77 0.02 23.05
N ILE A 62 -5.07 -0.01 23.30
CA ILE A 62 -5.91 1.19 23.40
C ILE A 62 -5.41 2.19 24.45
N ASN A 63 -4.87 1.69 25.57
CA ASN A 63 -4.38 2.55 26.65
C ASN A 63 -3.13 3.36 26.22
N SER A 64 -2.31 2.80 25.32
CA SER A 64 -1.14 3.53 24.79
C SER A 64 -1.52 4.58 23.77
N LEU A 65 -2.66 4.43 23.08
CA LEU A 65 -3.19 5.39 22.10
C LEU A 65 -3.98 6.54 22.76
N GLU A 66 -4.65 6.29 23.88
CA GLU A 66 -5.59 7.24 24.48
C GLU A 66 -4.98 8.62 24.78
N PRO A 67 -3.74 8.78 25.26
CA PRO A 67 -3.14 10.11 25.45
C PRO A 67 -2.89 10.86 24.13
N ILE A 68 -2.73 10.14 23.01
CA ILE A 68 -2.37 10.69 21.70
C ILE A 68 -3.62 11.10 20.91
N VAL A 69 -4.69 10.31 20.98
CA VAL A 69 -5.95 10.52 20.24
C VAL A 69 -6.86 11.48 21.02
N LYS A 70 -6.48 12.77 21.08
CA LYS A 70 -7.22 13.81 21.77
C LYS A 70 -7.25 15.10 20.98
N ASN A 71 -8.44 15.71 20.88
CA ASN A 71 -8.65 17.00 20.22
C ASN A 71 -8.06 17.04 18.80
N LEU A 72 -8.20 15.96 18.05
CA LEU A 72 -7.77 15.87 16.67
C LEU A 72 -8.82 16.50 15.74
N ASP A 73 -8.35 17.15 14.69
CA ASP A 73 -9.19 17.57 13.56
C ASP A 73 -9.13 16.54 12.44
N TYR A 74 -7.95 15.92 12.21
CA TYR A 74 -7.72 14.99 11.12
C TYR A 74 -6.91 13.75 11.57
N VAL A 75 -7.20 12.61 10.96
CA VAL A 75 -6.42 11.39 11.12
C VAL A 75 -6.14 10.81 9.75
N ILE A 76 -4.86 10.69 9.38
CA ILE A 76 -4.39 9.93 8.22
C ILE A 76 -3.95 8.55 8.72
N HIS A 77 -4.78 7.53 8.46
CA HIS A 77 -4.55 6.18 8.99
C HIS A 77 -3.91 5.27 7.95
N LEU A 78 -2.56 5.17 8.01
CA LEU A 78 -1.73 4.36 7.11
C LEU A 78 -1.10 3.14 7.81
N ALA A 79 -1.23 3.03 9.13
CA ALA A 79 -0.67 1.91 9.88
C ALA A 79 -1.34 0.60 9.49
N ALA A 80 -0.57 -0.34 8.95
CA ALA A 80 -1.01 -1.68 8.62
C ALA A 80 0.17 -2.64 8.49
N ILE A 81 -0.08 -3.92 8.74
CA ILE A 81 0.76 -5.02 8.29
C ILE A 81 0.27 -5.41 6.89
N ILE A 82 1.20 -5.42 5.94
CA ILE A 82 0.95 -5.72 4.53
C ILE A 82 1.63 -7.03 4.12
N PRO A 83 1.25 -7.66 3.01
CA PRO A 83 1.97 -8.81 2.45
C PRO A 83 3.47 -8.51 2.20
N PRO A 84 4.39 -9.49 2.31
CA PRO A 84 4.10 -10.91 2.63
C PRO A 84 3.82 -11.18 4.12
N LEU A 85 4.20 -10.29 5.05
CA LEU A 85 4.07 -10.51 6.49
C LEU A 85 2.60 -10.74 6.94
N ALA A 86 1.64 -10.10 6.27
CA ALA A 86 0.22 -10.29 6.57
C ALA A 86 -0.25 -11.72 6.27
N ASP A 87 0.29 -12.34 5.22
CA ASP A 87 -0.05 -13.70 4.81
C ASP A 87 0.69 -14.74 5.66
N GLU A 88 1.95 -14.46 6.02
CA GLU A 88 2.74 -15.29 6.93
C GLU A 88 2.18 -15.29 8.37
N LYS A 89 1.59 -14.18 8.81
CA LYS A 89 1.09 -13.97 10.18
C LYS A 89 -0.32 -13.37 10.20
N PRO A 90 -1.34 -14.13 9.73
CA PRO A 90 -2.69 -13.61 9.56
C PRO A 90 -3.34 -13.12 10.85
N ASP A 91 -3.07 -13.77 11.99
CA ASP A 91 -3.58 -13.33 13.30
C ASP A 91 -2.99 -11.98 13.71
N LEU A 92 -1.70 -11.77 13.46
CA LEU A 92 -1.05 -10.49 13.72
C LEU A 92 -1.60 -9.40 12.79
N ALA A 93 -1.80 -9.72 11.51
CA ALA A 93 -2.42 -8.82 10.54
C ALA A 93 -3.84 -8.42 11.00
N ARG A 94 -4.66 -9.38 11.42
CA ARG A 94 -5.99 -9.09 11.97
C ARG A 94 -5.92 -8.20 13.21
N LYS A 95 -5.03 -8.53 14.14
CA LYS A 95 -4.86 -7.76 15.38
C LYS A 95 -4.48 -6.30 15.12
N VAL A 96 -3.55 -6.05 14.18
CA VAL A 96 -3.08 -4.70 13.87
C VAL A 96 -4.06 -3.98 12.94
N ASN A 97 -4.44 -4.59 11.81
CA ASN A 97 -5.19 -3.91 10.76
C ASN A 97 -6.65 -3.69 11.13
N TYR A 98 -7.28 -4.66 11.79
CA TYR A 98 -8.70 -4.60 12.13
C TYR A 98 -8.92 -4.15 13.60
N GLU A 99 -8.41 -4.90 14.60
CA GLU A 99 -8.65 -4.56 15.99
C GLU A 99 -7.96 -3.25 16.39
N GLY A 100 -6.74 -3.02 15.89
CA GLY A 100 -6.03 -1.74 16.09
C GLY A 100 -6.78 -0.54 15.50
N THR A 101 -7.38 -0.70 14.31
CA THR A 101 -8.22 0.36 13.72
C THR A 101 -9.50 0.58 14.52
N LYS A 102 -10.12 -0.49 15.05
CA LYS A 102 -11.29 -0.35 15.95
C LYS A 102 -10.95 0.42 17.23
N ASN A 103 -9.78 0.16 17.83
CA ASN A 103 -9.30 0.95 18.96
C ASN A 103 -9.19 2.45 18.60
N LEU A 104 -8.65 2.74 17.42
CA LEU A 104 -8.51 4.11 16.93
C LEU A 104 -9.89 4.77 16.73
N ILE A 105 -10.85 4.09 16.08
CA ILE A 105 -12.23 4.55 15.89
C ILE A 105 -12.87 4.87 17.25
N GLN A 106 -12.82 3.94 18.20
CA GLN A 106 -13.38 4.12 19.55
C GLN A 106 -12.80 5.33 20.27
N LEU A 107 -11.50 5.56 20.15
CA LEU A 107 -10.85 6.72 20.78
C LEU A 107 -11.19 8.02 20.06
N ILE A 108 -11.35 8.02 18.74
CA ILE A 108 -11.81 9.20 17.98
C ILE A 108 -13.23 9.56 18.41
N GLU A 109 -14.16 8.60 18.46
CA GLU A 109 -15.54 8.82 18.93
C GLU A 109 -15.56 9.43 20.33
N LYS A 110 -14.71 8.95 21.24
CA LYS A 110 -14.65 9.40 22.63
C LYS A 110 -14.00 10.78 22.81
N ASN A 111 -12.83 11.01 22.14
CA ASN A 111 -11.92 12.09 22.49
C ASN A 111 -11.78 13.16 21.39
N SER A 112 -12.25 12.85 20.16
CA SER A 112 -12.14 13.72 18.96
C SER A 112 -13.33 13.53 18.01
N PRO A 113 -14.60 13.63 18.48
CA PRO A 113 -15.79 13.17 17.73
C PRO A 113 -16.03 13.93 16.42
N ASN A 114 -15.40 15.08 16.24
CA ASN A 114 -15.49 15.87 15.00
C ASN A 114 -14.33 15.61 14.03
N ALA A 115 -13.37 14.77 14.41
CA ALA A 115 -12.21 14.46 13.56
C ALA A 115 -12.64 13.72 12.30
N PHE A 116 -11.99 14.07 11.18
CA PHE A 116 -12.14 13.39 9.91
C PHE A 116 -11.01 12.38 9.70
N LEU A 117 -11.37 11.12 9.50
CA LEU A 117 -10.43 10.03 9.29
C LEU A 117 -10.33 9.66 7.81
N LEU A 118 -9.12 9.71 7.26
CA LEU A 118 -8.75 9.17 5.96
C LEU A 118 -8.12 7.78 6.14
N TYR A 119 -8.75 6.76 5.58
CA TYR A 119 -8.33 5.37 5.73
C TYR A 119 -7.69 4.82 4.45
N ALA A 120 -6.50 4.25 4.57
CA ALA A 120 -5.84 3.52 3.49
C ALA A 120 -6.35 2.07 3.42
N SER A 121 -7.31 1.83 2.52
CA SER A 121 -7.73 0.49 2.10
C SER A 121 -6.85 -0.02 0.95
N SER A 122 -7.28 -1.01 0.19
CA SER A 122 -6.47 -1.66 -0.83
C SER A 122 -7.30 -2.20 -1.99
N ILE A 123 -6.71 -2.28 -3.18
CA ILE A 123 -7.25 -3.01 -4.34
C ILE A 123 -7.50 -4.49 -4.04
N ALA A 124 -6.82 -5.06 -3.06
CA ALA A 124 -6.99 -6.46 -2.64
C ALA A 124 -8.43 -6.81 -2.24
N VAL A 125 -9.25 -5.81 -1.85
CA VAL A 125 -10.66 -6.01 -1.48
C VAL A 125 -11.56 -6.42 -2.65
N TYR A 126 -11.05 -6.39 -3.89
CA TYR A 126 -11.83 -6.74 -5.09
C TYR A 126 -11.62 -8.19 -5.58
N GLY A 127 -10.73 -8.96 -4.94
CA GLY A 127 -10.45 -10.35 -5.32
C GLY A 127 -9.75 -10.49 -6.67
N ASP A 128 -9.85 -11.67 -7.30
CA ASP A 128 -9.18 -11.94 -8.58
C ASP A 128 -9.78 -11.10 -9.72
N ARG A 129 -8.92 -10.33 -10.40
CA ARG A 129 -9.31 -9.40 -11.47
C ARG A 129 -8.61 -9.68 -12.81
N LEU A 130 -8.01 -10.86 -12.97
CA LEU A 130 -7.29 -11.22 -14.19
C LEU A 130 -8.15 -11.09 -15.45
N HIS A 131 -9.40 -11.54 -15.39
CA HIS A 131 -10.35 -11.55 -16.53
C HIS A 131 -11.34 -10.39 -16.55
N THR A 132 -11.43 -9.62 -15.46
CA THR A 132 -12.30 -8.44 -15.31
C THR A 132 -11.49 -7.27 -14.75
N PRO A 133 -10.50 -6.77 -15.52
CA PRO A 133 -9.49 -5.84 -14.99
C PRO A 133 -10.00 -4.44 -14.68
N ASP A 134 -11.11 -4.01 -15.28
CA ASP A 134 -11.70 -2.69 -15.04
C ASP A 134 -12.51 -2.71 -13.75
N ILE A 135 -12.06 -1.92 -12.77
CA ILE A 135 -12.56 -1.93 -11.40
C ILE A 135 -13.21 -0.58 -11.09
N THR A 136 -14.38 -0.62 -10.47
CA THR A 136 -15.05 0.56 -9.93
C THR A 136 -15.28 0.41 -8.42
N VAL A 137 -15.52 1.53 -7.73
CA VAL A 137 -15.88 1.52 -6.29
C VAL A 137 -17.13 0.70 -6.02
N GLY A 138 -18.06 0.65 -7.00
CA GLY A 138 -19.32 -0.09 -6.89
C GLY A 138 -19.20 -1.61 -7.02
N ASP A 139 -18.03 -2.14 -7.39
CA ASP A 139 -17.84 -3.57 -7.54
C ASP A 139 -17.96 -4.31 -6.21
N GLU A 140 -18.45 -5.54 -6.26
CA GLU A 140 -18.58 -6.40 -5.08
C GLU A 140 -17.22 -6.66 -4.42
N LEU A 141 -17.19 -6.56 -3.09
CA LEU A 141 -16.00 -6.84 -2.32
C LEU A 141 -15.85 -8.33 -2.07
N SER A 142 -14.70 -8.86 -2.43
CA SER A 142 -14.31 -10.24 -2.17
C SER A 142 -12.81 -10.29 -1.86
N HIS A 143 -12.31 -11.45 -1.49
CA HIS A 143 -10.88 -11.64 -1.30
C HIS A 143 -10.39 -12.83 -2.10
N SER A 144 -9.19 -12.75 -2.63
CA SER A 144 -8.51 -13.88 -3.25
C SER A 144 -8.28 -14.99 -2.24
N ARG A 145 -8.18 -16.23 -2.73
CA ARG A 145 -7.90 -17.39 -1.87
C ARG A 145 -6.57 -17.19 -1.14
N GLY A 146 -6.57 -17.36 0.18
CA GLY A 146 -5.39 -17.21 1.04
C GLY A 146 -5.03 -15.75 1.38
N ASP A 147 -5.76 -14.76 0.85
CA ASP A 147 -5.50 -13.35 1.10
C ASP A 147 -6.13 -12.88 2.43
N ALA A 148 -5.42 -13.16 3.53
CA ALA A 148 -5.84 -12.72 4.86
C ALA A 148 -5.80 -11.19 5.00
N TYR A 149 -4.90 -10.52 4.27
CA TYR A 149 -4.80 -9.07 4.26
C TYR A 149 -6.06 -8.42 3.70
N ALA A 150 -6.53 -8.85 2.53
CA ALA A 150 -7.76 -8.34 1.92
C ALA A 150 -8.96 -8.46 2.87
N LYS A 151 -9.08 -9.60 3.57
CA LYS A 151 -10.13 -9.81 4.56
C LYS A 151 -10.07 -8.77 5.69
N THR A 152 -8.88 -8.44 6.20
CA THR A 152 -8.74 -7.39 7.23
C THR A 152 -9.18 -6.02 6.72
N LYS A 153 -8.90 -5.71 5.44
CA LYS A 153 -9.31 -4.44 4.82
C LYS A 153 -10.83 -4.36 4.64
N ILE A 154 -11.48 -5.44 4.15
CA ILE A 154 -12.95 -5.51 4.01
C ILE A 154 -13.63 -5.34 5.37
N ASP A 155 -13.17 -6.09 6.40
CA ASP A 155 -13.73 -6.01 7.75
C ASP A 155 -13.58 -4.59 8.34
N THR A 156 -12.44 -3.92 8.06
CA THR A 156 -12.18 -2.55 8.54
C THR A 156 -13.04 -1.51 7.81
N GLU A 157 -13.21 -1.62 6.49
CA GLU A 157 -14.13 -0.74 5.75
C GLU A 157 -15.56 -0.84 6.29
N LYS A 158 -16.01 -2.06 6.62
CA LYS A 158 -17.30 -2.26 7.26
C LYS A 158 -17.39 -1.57 8.61
N ALA A 159 -16.40 -1.75 9.49
CA ALA A 159 -16.37 -1.12 10.80
C ALA A 159 -16.38 0.42 10.72
N LEU A 160 -15.68 1.00 9.74
CA LEU A 160 -15.71 2.44 9.49
C LEU A 160 -17.10 2.93 9.06
N ARG A 161 -17.77 2.23 8.16
CA ARG A 161 -19.11 2.60 7.70
C ARG A 161 -20.18 2.48 8.81
N GLU A 162 -19.97 1.57 9.76
CA GLU A 162 -20.84 1.37 10.93
C GLU A 162 -20.55 2.32 12.10
N SER A 163 -19.45 3.09 12.04
CA SER A 163 -19.02 4.02 13.08
C SER A 163 -19.73 5.38 12.98
N ASN A 164 -19.65 6.17 14.06
CA ASN A 164 -20.20 7.52 14.10
C ASN A 164 -19.18 8.62 13.76
N ILE A 165 -17.95 8.24 13.34
CA ILE A 165 -16.93 9.22 12.97
C ILE A 165 -17.12 9.69 11.52
N LYS A 166 -16.54 10.83 11.20
CA LYS A 166 -16.40 11.28 9.81
C LYS A 166 -15.25 10.49 9.16
N TRP A 167 -15.47 9.91 7.99
CA TRP A 167 -14.44 9.11 7.31
C TRP A 167 -14.47 9.31 5.79
N SER A 168 -13.34 9.01 5.15
CA SER A 168 -13.26 8.65 3.73
C SER A 168 -12.29 7.48 3.56
N ILE A 169 -12.58 6.60 2.61
CA ILE A 169 -11.80 5.38 2.35
C ILE A 169 -11.12 5.53 0.98
N PHE A 170 -9.79 5.36 0.95
CA PHE A 170 -9.04 5.28 -0.29
C PHE A 170 -8.55 3.85 -0.50
N ARG A 171 -9.04 3.17 -1.54
CA ARG A 171 -8.59 1.84 -1.95
C ARG A 171 -7.36 2.01 -2.84
N LEU A 172 -6.21 1.74 -2.28
CA LEU A 172 -4.92 1.95 -2.94
C LEU A 172 -4.64 0.82 -3.93
N THR A 173 -4.21 1.18 -5.13
CA THR A 173 -3.66 0.25 -6.13
C THR A 173 -2.27 -0.25 -5.72
N GLY A 174 -1.49 -0.81 -6.64
CA GLY A 174 -0.08 -1.18 -6.44
C GLY A 174 0.78 0.04 -6.14
N ILE A 175 1.04 0.28 -4.85
CA ILE A 175 1.85 1.43 -4.42
C ILE A 175 3.33 1.09 -4.55
N MET A 176 4.03 1.84 -5.39
CA MET A 176 5.43 1.60 -5.72
C MET A 176 6.36 2.63 -5.07
N ASP A 177 7.29 2.14 -4.24
CA ASP A 177 8.37 2.95 -3.67
C ASP A 177 9.62 2.79 -4.54
N PRO A 178 10.08 3.83 -5.26
CA PRO A 178 11.24 3.73 -6.14
C PRO A 178 12.56 3.47 -5.40
N GLU A 179 12.59 3.67 -4.07
CA GLU A 179 13.77 3.40 -3.23
C GLU A 179 13.82 1.93 -2.75
N LEU A 180 12.72 1.17 -2.87
CA LEU A 180 12.68 -0.24 -2.51
C LEU A 180 13.19 -1.11 -3.67
N ASN A 181 14.51 -1.24 -3.78
CA ASN A 181 15.20 -1.95 -4.87
C ASN A 181 15.37 -3.46 -4.62
N LYS A 182 14.70 -4.01 -3.59
CA LYS A 182 14.81 -5.45 -3.29
C LYS A 182 13.73 -6.22 -4.02
N PRO A 183 14.08 -7.32 -4.72
CA PRO A 183 13.09 -8.22 -5.27
C PRO A 183 12.11 -8.66 -4.20
N ASN A 184 10.80 -8.55 -4.48
CA ASN A 184 9.76 -9.01 -3.59
C ASN A 184 9.22 -10.37 -4.12
N PRO A 185 9.25 -11.46 -3.32
CA PRO A 185 8.71 -12.75 -3.74
C PRO A 185 7.26 -12.70 -4.24
N LEU A 186 6.45 -11.76 -3.75
CA LEU A 186 5.07 -11.54 -4.21
C LEU A 186 4.96 -11.27 -5.72
N MET A 187 6.05 -10.85 -6.38
CA MET A 187 6.03 -10.69 -7.83
C MET A 187 5.70 -11.99 -8.56
N PHE A 188 6.02 -13.14 -7.97
CA PHE A 188 5.74 -14.45 -8.55
C PHE A 188 4.27 -14.88 -8.38
N HIS A 189 3.53 -14.29 -7.45
CA HIS A 189 2.10 -14.58 -7.26
C HIS A 189 1.26 -13.96 -8.37
N MET A 190 1.73 -12.83 -8.93
CA MET A 190 0.99 -12.09 -9.96
C MET A 190 1.15 -12.74 -11.33
N PRO A 191 0.05 -13.12 -12.01
CA PRO A 191 0.10 -13.59 -13.39
C PRO A 191 0.70 -12.53 -14.32
N LEU A 192 1.55 -12.95 -15.26
CA LEU A 192 2.23 -12.03 -16.18
C LEU A 192 1.27 -11.20 -17.06
N GLU A 193 0.07 -11.72 -17.34
CA GLU A 193 -0.95 -11.04 -18.12
C GLU A 193 -1.85 -10.10 -17.30
N THR A 194 -1.61 -9.99 -15.99
CA THR A 194 -2.38 -9.09 -15.12
C THR A 194 -2.30 -7.65 -15.62
N SER A 195 -3.44 -6.99 -15.68
CA SER A 195 -3.52 -5.54 -15.84
C SER A 195 -3.03 -4.88 -14.56
N PHE A 196 -2.04 -4.01 -14.66
CA PHE A 196 -1.35 -3.46 -13.50
C PHE A 196 -1.27 -1.94 -13.60
N GLU A 197 -1.95 -1.27 -12.70
CA GLU A 197 -1.89 0.17 -12.55
C GLU A 197 -1.13 0.49 -11.27
N ILE A 198 -0.08 1.30 -11.36
CA ILE A 198 0.69 1.71 -10.20
C ILE A 198 0.28 3.10 -9.71
N CYS A 199 0.65 3.41 -8.47
CA CYS A 199 0.75 4.77 -7.97
C CYS A 199 2.05 4.88 -7.19
N THR A 200 2.80 5.98 -7.35
CA THR A 200 4.02 6.18 -6.56
C THR A 200 3.69 6.49 -5.12
N THR A 201 4.59 6.17 -4.20
CA THR A 201 4.45 6.59 -2.79
C THR A 201 4.31 8.10 -2.65
N ARG A 202 4.94 8.88 -3.57
CA ARG A 202 4.89 10.35 -3.59
C ARG A 202 3.47 10.85 -3.89
N ASP A 203 2.86 10.33 -4.96
CA ASP A 203 1.49 10.71 -5.33
C ASP A 203 0.47 10.22 -4.30
N CYS A 204 0.66 9.01 -3.78
CA CYS A 204 -0.17 8.49 -2.70
C CYS A 204 -0.08 9.37 -1.43
N GLY A 205 1.12 9.75 -1.00
CA GLY A 205 1.31 10.66 0.13
C GLY A 205 0.65 12.02 -0.11
N ARG A 206 0.77 12.56 -1.34
CA ARG A 206 0.12 13.81 -1.76
C ARG A 206 -1.41 13.71 -1.70
N ALA A 207 -1.97 12.58 -2.15
CA ALA A 207 -3.41 12.35 -2.09
C ALA A 207 -3.95 12.46 -0.67
N PHE A 208 -3.31 11.83 0.32
CA PHE A 208 -3.73 11.91 1.71
C PHE A 208 -3.60 13.32 2.30
N VAL A 209 -2.56 14.07 1.94
CA VAL A 209 -2.38 15.43 2.45
C VAL A 209 -3.36 16.41 1.78
N ASN A 210 -3.50 16.35 0.44
CA ASN A 210 -4.43 17.23 -0.29
C ASN A 210 -5.88 16.99 0.16
N ALA A 211 -6.25 15.74 0.46
CA ALA A 211 -7.58 15.36 0.92
C ALA A 211 -8.03 16.10 2.21
N LEU A 212 -7.10 16.58 3.04
CA LEU A 212 -7.44 17.34 4.25
C LEU A 212 -8.13 18.67 3.93
N GLU A 213 -7.85 19.26 2.78
CA GLU A 213 -8.44 20.53 2.33
C GLU A 213 -9.80 20.32 1.63
N HIS A 214 -10.13 19.05 1.31
CA HIS A 214 -11.33 18.62 0.56
C HIS A 214 -12.30 17.77 1.39
N GLU A 215 -12.25 17.87 2.74
CA GLU A 215 -13.10 17.08 3.65
C GLU A 215 -14.57 17.09 3.22
N LYS A 216 -15.12 18.26 2.85
CA LYS A 216 -16.55 18.42 2.56
C LYS A 216 -17.00 17.64 1.32
N GLU A 217 -16.12 17.54 0.33
CA GLU A 217 -16.37 16.89 -0.94
C GLU A 217 -16.26 15.38 -0.85
N ILE A 218 -15.39 14.89 0.05
CA ILE A 218 -15.02 13.46 0.09
C ILE A 218 -15.57 12.69 1.29
N ILE A 219 -16.11 13.38 2.29
CA ILE A 219 -16.65 12.76 3.52
C ILE A 219 -17.75 11.74 3.22
N GLY A 220 -17.69 10.57 3.88
CA GLY A 220 -18.66 9.48 3.73
C GLY A 220 -18.51 8.68 2.44
N ASN A 221 -17.51 9.00 1.61
CA ASN A 221 -17.28 8.35 0.32
C ASN A 221 -16.05 7.45 0.32
N THR A 222 -16.08 6.48 -0.59
CA THR A 222 -14.96 5.61 -0.91
C THR A 222 -14.46 5.95 -2.31
N TYR A 223 -13.14 5.96 -2.49
CA TYR A 223 -12.50 6.24 -3.77
C TYR A 223 -11.43 5.20 -4.09
N ASN A 224 -11.26 4.93 -5.37
CA ASN A 224 -10.14 4.20 -5.91
C ASN A 224 -8.96 5.15 -6.15
N LEU A 225 -7.81 4.87 -5.54
CA LEU A 225 -6.61 5.71 -5.63
C LEU A 225 -5.53 5.02 -6.47
N ALA A 226 -5.25 5.56 -7.65
CA ALA A 226 -4.23 5.06 -8.58
C ALA A 226 -3.59 6.19 -9.40
N GLY A 227 -2.50 5.87 -10.10
CA GLY A 227 -1.73 6.85 -10.87
C GLY A 227 -2.34 7.26 -12.21
N GLY A 228 -3.45 6.64 -12.63
CA GLY A 228 -4.12 6.94 -13.88
C GLY A 228 -3.51 6.23 -15.10
N GLU A 229 -3.97 6.59 -16.28
CA GLU A 229 -3.61 5.92 -17.54
C GLU A 229 -2.10 5.86 -17.80
N SER A 230 -1.36 6.93 -17.49
CA SER A 230 0.10 6.99 -17.62
C SER A 230 0.86 6.00 -16.74
N CYS A 231 0.16 5.41 -15.75
CA CYS A 231 0.68 4.42 -14.80
C CYS A 231 0.21 2.98 -15.09
N ARG A 232 -0.50 2.75 -16.21
CA ARG A 232 -1.02 1.45 -16.61
C ARG A 232 -0.04 0.67 -17.47
N ALA A 233 0.04 -0.65 -17.23
CA ALA A 233 0.81 -1.60 -18.04
C ALA A 233 0.25 -3.02 -17.87
N LYS A 234 0.68 -3.98 -18.73
CA LYS A 234 0.65 -5.39 -18.34
C LYS A 234 1.80 -5.66 -17.38
N PHE A 235 1.58 -6.53 -16.41
CA PHE A 235 2.61 -6.82 -15.40
C PHE A 235 3.91 -7.34 -16.02
N LYS A 236 3.83 -8.18 -17.07
CA LYS A 236 5.01 -8.63 -17.81
C LYS A 236 5.88 -7.49 -18.35
N ASP A 237 5.24 -6.44 -18.88
CA ASP A 237 5.95 -5.29 -19.46
C ASP A 237 6.56 -4.41 -18.37
N PHE A 238 5.81 -4.19 -17.28
CA PHE A 238 6.30 -3.49 -16.10
C PHE A 238 7.52 -4.22 -15.49
N LEU A 239 7.42 -5.54 -15.32
CA LEU A 239 8.49 -6.36 -14.75
C LEU A 239 9.72 -6.37 -15.67
N ALA A 240 9.52 -6.46 -16.99
CA ALA A 240 10.61 -6.39 -17.96
C ALA A 240 11.36 -5.04 -17.86
N ALA A 241 10.64 -3.93 -17.76
CA ALA A 241 11.24 -2.60 -17.56
C ALA A 241 12.02 -2.52 -16.22
N ALA A 242 11.45 -3.02 -15.12
CA ALA A 242 12.11 -3.06 -13.82
C ALA A 242 13.42 -3.88 -13.85
N PHE A 243 13.42 -5.03 -14.52
CA PHE A 243 14.60 -5.86 -14.69
C PHE A 243 15.68 -5.17 -15.53
N MET A 244 15.30 -4.50 -16.59
CA MET A 244 16.24 -3.73 -17.42
C MET A 244 16.88 -2.59 -16.62
N VAL A 245 16.08 -1.82 -15.89
CA VAL A 245 16.56 -0.69 -15.05
C VAL A 245 17.48 -1.16 -13.93
N SER A 246 17.22 -2.34 -13.35
CA SER A 246 18.05 -2.91 -12.27
C SER A 246 19.32 -3.62 -12.76
N GLY A 247 19.51 -3.78 -14.07
CA GLY A 247 20.64 -4.49 -14.66
C GLY A 247 20.47 -6.02 -14.75
N LEU A 248 19.30 -6.57 -14.38
CA LEU A 248 19.02 -8.01 -14.43
C LEU A 248 18.71 -8.52 -15.85
N GLY A 249 18.44 -7.62 -16.81
CA GLY A 249 18.16 -7.99 -18.19
C GLY A 249 16.75 -8.58 -18.39
N LYS A 250 16.63 -9.65 -19.19
CA LYS A 250 15.33 -10.25 -19.52
C LYS A 250 14.69 -10.97 -18.33
N VAL A 251 13.35 -11.04 -18.32
CA VAL A 251 12.56 -11.87 -17.40
C VAL A 251 12.46 -13.28 -17.99
N ASP A 252 13.42 -14.13 -17.71
CA ASP A 252 13.60 -15.46 -18.32
C ASP A 252 13.50 -16.59 -17.27
N PHE A 253 12.42 -16.58 -16.50
CA PHE A 253 12.10 -17.64 -15.55
C PHE A 253 11.41 -18.83 -16.24
N PRO A 254 11.56 -20.07 -15.68
CA PRO A 254 10.90 -21.24 -16.24
C PRO A 254 9.37 -21.16 -16.09
N GLU A 255 8.67 -21.94 -16.91
CA GLU A 255 7.22 -22.11 -16.83
C GLU A 255 6.77 -22.60 -15.44
N GLY A 256 5.80 -21.90 -14.85
CA GLY A 256 5.31 -22.15 -13.49
C GLY A 256 6.06 -21.36 -12.41
N ALA A 257 7.00 -20.50 -12.80
CA ALA A 257 7.61 -19.56 -11.85
C ALA A 257 6.61 -18.50 -11.35
N PHE A 258 5.65 -18.13 -12.19
CA PHE A 258 4.59 -17.18 -11.87
C PHE A 258 3.25 -17.88 -11.70
N GLY A 259 2.40 -17.37 -10.82
CA GLY A 259 1.00 -17.75 -10.77
C GLY A 259 0.28 -17.45 -12.09
N THR A 260 -0.85 -18.11 -12.33
CA THR A 260 -1.69 -17.89 -13.51
C THR A 260 -3.14 -17.53 -13.16
N ALA A 261 -3.44 -17.41 -11.87
CA ALA A 261 -4.78 -17.09 -11.35
C ALA A 261 -4.69 -16.43 -9.98
N ASN A 262 -5.83 -15.95 -9.50
CA ASN A 262 -6.08 -15.55 -8.12
C ASN A 262 -5.26 -14.31 -7.67
N PHE A 263 -5.24 -13.27 -8.52
CA PHE A 263 -4.59 -12.01 -8.15
C PHE A 263 -5.50 -10.78 -8.37
N HIS A 264 -5.44 -9.85 -7.45
CA HIS A 264 -6.41 -8.75 -7.28
C HIS A 264 -6.09 -7.45 -8.05
N CYS A 265 -5.02 -7.39 -8.83
CA CYS A 265 -4.67 -6.19 -9.57
C CYS A 265 -5.50 -6.00 -10.85
N GLY A 266 -5.79 -4.74 -11.16
CA GLY A 266 -6.54 -4.30 -12.33
C GLY A 266 -6.30 -2.81 -12.60
N TYR A 267 -7.16 -2.21 -13.43
CA TYR A 267 -7.21 -0.78 -13.70
C TYR A 267 -8.43 -0.18 -12.97
N TYR A 268 -8.27 0.96 -12.34
CA TYR A 268 -9.39 1.70 -11.77
C TYR A 268 -10.10 2.51 -12.86
N ALA A 269 -11.30 2.08 -13.25
CA ALA A 269 -12.09 2.75 -14.28
C ALA A 269 -12.64 4.10 -13.80
N ASP A 270 -12.83 4.26 -12.49
CA ASP A 270 -13.28 5.47 -11.79
C ASP A 270 -12.16 6.18 -11.00
N GLY A 271 -10.89 5.83 -11.25
CA GLY A 271 -9.75 6.43 -10.53
C GLY A 271 -9.60 7.94 -10.73
N ASP A 272 -10.21 8.50 -11.77
CA ASP A 272 -10.18 9.94 -12.06
C ASP A 272 -11.14 10.75 -11.17
N ASP A 273 -12.10 10.11 -10.52
CA ASP A 273 -13.05 10.78 -9.61
C ASP A 273 -12.31 11.44 -8.45
N LEU A 274 -11.38 10.72 -7.81
CA LEU A 274 -10.57 11.30 -6.73
C LEU A 274 -9.57 12.35 -7.27
N GLU A 275 -8.92 12.07 -8.40
CA GLU A 275 -7.96 13.01 -9.01
C GLU A 275 -8.62 14.36 -9.32
N SER A 276 -9.85 14.34 -9.86
CA SER A 276 -10.59 15.56 -10.19
C SER A 276 -10.88 16.46 -8.99
N LEU A 277 -10.95 15.87 -7.79
CA LEU A 277 -11.22 16.59 -6.54
C LEU A 277 -9.94 17.11 -5.89
N ILE A 278 -8.90 16.27 -5.79
CA ILE A 278 -7.74 16.57 -4.93
C ILE A 278 -6.40 16.74 -5.66
N HIS A 279 -6.35 16.54 -6.99
CA HIS A 279 -5.20 16.84 -7.86
C HIS A 279 -3.85 16.31 -7.35
N PHE A 280 -3.76 15.00 -7.12
CA PHE A 280 -2.57 14.39 -6.50
C PHE A 280 -1.58 13.78 -7.49
N ARG A 281 -2.01 13.45 -8.73
CA ARG A 281 -1.17 12.78 -9.74
C ARG A 281 -0.13 13.74 -10.32
N LYS A 282 1.14 13.39 -10.23
CA LYS A 282 2.26 14.11 -10.85
C LYS A 282 3.28 13.17 -11.47
N ASP A 283 3.22 11.90 -11.12
CA ASP A 283 4.18 10.90 -11.59
C ASP A 283 3.52 9.99 -12.64
N SER A 284 4.32 9.51 -13.60
CA SER A 284 3.97 8.44 -14.53
C SER A 284 4.83 7.20 -14.24
N LYS A 285 4.56 6.07 -14.91
CA LYS A 285 5.44 4.89 -14.82
C LYS A 285 6.85 5.16 -15.33
N GLU A 286 7.01 6.05 -16.30
CA GLU A 286 8.33 6.47 -16.82
C GLU A 286 9.10 7.24 -15.73
N VAL A 287 8.45 8.18 -15.05
CA VAL A 287 9.02 8.92 -13.91
C VAL A 287 9.38 7.97 -12.77
N TYR A 288 8.53 6.97 -12.50
CA TYR A 288 8.85 5.92 -11.52
C TYR A 288 10.14 5.17 -11.89
N PHE A 289 10.29 4.72 -13.15
CA PHE A 289 11.48 4.01 -13.59
C PHE A 289 12.74 4.89 -13.60
N GLU A 290 12.61 6.19 -13.90
CA GLU A 290 13.72 7.13 -13.75
C GLU A 290 14.16 7.27 -12.29
N MET A 291 13.22 7.39 -11.35
CA MET A 291 13.52 7.45 -9.93
C MET A 291 14.18 6.15 -9.44
N MET A 292 13.64 4.99 -9.85
CA MET A 292 14.24 3.69 -9.56
C MET A 292 15.66 3.59 -10.10
N SER A 293 15.89 4.03 -11.33
CA SER A 293 17.23 4.04 -11.94
C SER A 293 18.23 4.90 -11.16
N LYS A 294 17.79 6.08 -10.70
CA LYS A 294 18.62 6.99 -9.89
C LYS A 294 18.91 6.44 -8.49
N ALA A 295 17.95 5.68 -7.92
CA ALA A 295 18.11 5.08 -6.60
C ALA A 295 19.06 3.87 -6.59
N ILE A 296 19.32 3.23 -7.75
CA ILE A 296 20.24 2.09 -7.85
C ILE A 296 21.63 2.61 -8.30
N PRO A 297 22.67 2.48 -7.47
CA PRO A 297 24.03 2.86 -7.86
C PRO A 297 24.52 2.10 -9.09
N GLU A 298 25.29 2.75 -9.97
CA GLU A 298 25.77 2.14 -11.21
C GLU A 298 26.60 0.86 -10.99
N TRP A 299 27.39 0.81 -9.92
CA TRP A 299 28.13 -0.41 -9.56
C TRP A 299 27.22 -1.59 -9.24
N GLN A 300 26.03 -1.33 -8.63
CA GLN A 300 25.04 -2.39 -8.35
C GLN A 300 24.38 -2.88 -9.65
N LYS A 301 24.06 -1.99 -10.59
CA LYS A 301 23.54 -2.36 -11.91
C LYS A 301 24.57 -3.21 -12.68
N PHE A 302 25.84 -2.83 -12.63
CA PHE A 302 26.91 -3.61 -13.24
C PHE A 302 27.06 -4.99 -12.58
N ALA A 303 27.10 -5.06 -11.26
CA ALA A 303 27.14 -6.31 -10.52
C ALA A 303 25.90 -7.18 -10.80
N ALA A 304 24.71 -6.59 -10.83
CA ALA A 304 23.47 -7.30 -11.18
C ALA A 304 23.54 -7.88 -12.58
N LYS A 305 24.08 -7.17 -13.56
CA LYS A 305 24.28 -7.65 -14.93
C LYS A 305 25.25 -8.83 -14.99
N LEU A 306 26.36 -8.76 -14.24
CA LEU A 306 27.37 -9.83 -14.22
C LEU A 306 26.85 -11.10 -13.54
N PHE A 307 26.11 -10.96 -12.46
CA PHE A 307 25.58 -12.06 -11.66
C PHE A 307 24.10 -12.37 -11.92
N ALA A 308 23.52 -11.83 -12.99
CA ALA A 308 22.09 -11.98 -13.28
C ALA A 308 21.58 -13.43 -13.23
N PRO A 309 22.27 -14.44 -13.79
CA PRO A 309 21.80 -15.82 -13.72
C PRO A 309 21.74 -16.35 -12.28
N LEU A 310 22.72 -16.02 -11.43
CA LEU A 310 22.77 -16.45 -10.04
C LEU A 310 21.69 -15.75 -9.21
N ILE A 311 21.51 -14.44 -9.43
CA ILE A 311 20.47 -13.64 -8.75
C ILE A 311 19.08 -14.16 -9.12
N LYS A 312 18.80 -14.38 -10.40
CA LYS A 312 17.52 -14.95 -10.87
C LYS A 312 17.28 -16.36 -10.35
N TRP A 313 18.31 -17.20 -10.29
CA TRP A 313 18.21 -18.50 -9.66
C TRP A 313 17.81 -18.38 -8.19
N GLY A 314 18.46 -17.48 -7.43
CA GLY A 314 18.10 -17.19 -6.04
C GLY A 314 16.66 -16.67 -5.90
N MET A 315 16.25 -15.75 -6.79
CA MET A 315 14.86 -15.24 -6.81
C MET A 315 13.86 -16.38 -7.06
N LEU A 316 14.15 -17.29 -8.02
CA LEU A 316 13.26 -18.43 -8.31
C LEU A 316 13.06 -19.35 -7.09
N GLN A 317 14.08 -19.48 -6.22
CA GLN A 317 13.94 -20.27 -4.99
C GLN A 317 12.94 -19.63 -4.00
N THR A 318 12.62 -18.35 -4.14
CA THR A 318 11.60 -17.66 -3.32
C THR A 318 10.21 -17.69 -3.94
N SER A 319 10.07 -18.27 -5.16
CA SER A 319 8.77 -18.38 -5.83
C SER A 319 7.93 -19.49 -5.20
N GLU A 320 6.87 -19.13 -4.49
CA GLU A 320 5.90 -20.10 -3.96
C GLU A 320 5.16 -20.87 -5.08
N PRO A 321 4.70 -20.24 -6.20
CA PRO A 321 4.15 -20.97 -7.34
C PRO A 321 5.09 -22.05 -7.86
N TRP A 322 6.38 -21.72 -8.02
CA TRP A 322 7.40 -22.68 -8.46
C TRP A 322 7.58 -23.83 -7.48
N GLN A 323 7.64 -23.54 -6.19
CA GLN A 323 7.75 -24.57 -5.14
C GLN A 323 6.52 -25.47 -5.11
N ALA A 324 5.31 -24.90 -5.20
CA ALA A 324 4.06 -25.65 -5.25
C ALA A 324 4.02 -26.60 -6.45
N LYS A 325 4.42 -26.13 -7.65
CA LYS A 325 4.51 -26.97 -8.86
C LYS A 325 5.53 -28.10 -8.69
N LYS A 326 6.70 -27.80 -8.13
CA LYS A 326 7.81 -28.77 -7.96
C LYS A 326 7.49 -29.85 -6.94
N SER A 327 6.78 -29.52 -5.87
CA SER A 327 6.42 -30.46 -4.79
C SER A 327 5.05 -31.13 -4.98
N ASN A 328 4.30 -30.79 -6.04
CA ASN A 328 2.89 -31.19 -6.23
C ASN A 328 2.00 -30.82 -5.02
N ASP A 329 2.26 -29.66 -4.42
CA ASP A 329 1.44 -29.15 -3.34
C ASP A 329 0.03 -28.81 -3.85
N LYS A 330 -0.98 -29.58 -3.41
CA LYS A 330 -2.37 -29.44 -3.88
C LYS A 330 -2.98 -28.08 -3.57
N GLU A 331 -2.73 -27.54 -2.39
CA GLU A 331 -3.27 -26.24 -1.98
C GLU A 331 -2.57 -25.11 -2.77
N GLY A 332 -1.26 -25.15 -2.90
CA GLY A 332 -0.52 -24.18 -3.71
C GLY A 332 -0.90 -24.26 -5.19
N MET A 333 -1.07 -25.46 -5.76
CA MET A 333 -1.53 -25.64 -7.15
C MET A 333 -2.91 -25.04 -7.35
N LYS A 334 -3.82 -25.20 -6.40
CA LYS A 334 -5.15 -24.62 -6.44
C LYS A 334 -5.11 -23.09 -6.26
N GLN A 335 -4.23 -22.60 -5.40
CA GLN A 335 -4.08 -21.16 -5.12
C GLN A 335 -3.51 -20.41 -6.32
N PHE A 336 -2.38 -20.87 -6.87
CA PHE A 336 -1.63 -20.11 -7.86
C PHE A 336 -2.02 -20.42 -9.31
N PHE A 337 -2.60 -21.60 -9.59
CA PHE A 337 -2.87 -22.06 -10.94
C PHE A 337 -4.35 -22.41 -11.17
N ASN A 338 -5.18 -22.37 -10.14
CA ASN A 338 -6.59 -22.78 -10.18
C ASN A 338 -6.76 -24.24 -10.65
N ILE A 339 -5.77 -25.11 -10.37
CA ILE A 339 -5.77 -26.54 -10.72
C ILE A 339 -6.15 -27.33 -9.48
N THR A 340 -7.19 -28.18 -9.61
CA THR A 340 -7.54 -29.19 -8.61
C THR A 340 -6.94 -30.52 -9.05
N ILE A 341 -5.98 -31.06 -8.28
CA ILE A 341 -5.33 -32.35 -8.50
C ILE A 341 -6.07 -33.44 -7.75
#